data_c9e466af46f94bcfc417b7e5bc626a01
#
_entry.id   c9e466af46f94bcfc417b7e5bc626a01
#
_cell.length_a   1.000
_cell.length_b   1.000
_cell.length_c   1.000
_cell.angle_alpha   90.00
_cell.angle_beta   90.00
_cell.angle_gamma   90.00
#
_symmetry.space_group_name_H-M   'P 1'
#
loop_
_entity.id
_entity.type
_entity.pdbx_description
1 polymer ?
#
loop_
_entity_poly.entity_id
_entity_poly.type
_entity_poly.pdbx_seq_one_letter_code
_entity_poly.pdbx_strand_id
1 'polypeptide(L)'
;IPILNVYGTGPRIQRLVPGVTVLDGCIYIVGFVSGRGEITQMGKIFRLVYGAHRSTIVSRETLEAVQRDLQESGIKAEISPDINRDTFVKWSFISAMAVTGAYYDVPMGEVQKPGRIRDTFIGLSQESAALGQKLGIEFKEDMVEYNLKVIDKLAPESTASMQKDMAKGHQSEVQGLLF
;
A
#
# COMPACT_ATOMS: atom_id res chain seq x y z
N ILE A 1 -8.74 -4.05 -11.62
CA ILE A 1 -7.76 -3.24 -10.83
C ILE A 1 -7.44 -4.00 -9.56
N PRO A 2 -6.25 -4.62 -9.39
CA PRO A 2 -5.81 -5.11 -8.09
C PRO A 2 -5.49 -3.93 -7.18
N ILE A 3 -5.86 -4.03 -5.90
CA ILE A 3 -5.71 -2.97 -4.91
C ILE A 3 -5.00 -3.47 -3.63
N LEU A 4 -4.15 -4.47 -3.80
CA LEU A 4 -3.43 -5.14 -2.71
C LEU A 4 -2.28 -4.25 -2.20
N ASN A 5 -1.76 -4.59 -1.02
CA ASN A 5 -0.57 -3.94 -0.45
C ASN A 5 0.75 -4.42 -1.09
N VAL A 6 0.67 -5.42 -1.97
CA VAL A 6 1.82 -6.04 -2.63
C VAL A 6 2.17 -5.27 -3.90
N TYR A 7 3.42 -4.82 -4.02
CA TYR A 7 3.93 -4.15 -5.22
C TYR A 7 4.02 -5.10 -6.42
N GLY A 8 3.77 -4.57 -7.63
CA GLY A 8 3.87 -5.33 -8.88
C GLY A 8 2.73 -6.32 -9.16
N THR A 9 1.63 -6.23 -8.42
CA THR A 9 0.48 -7.14 -8.55
C THR A 9 -0.20 -7.02 -9.91
N GLY A 10 -0.40 -5.81 -10.44
CA GLY A 10 -1.02 -5.59 -11.74
C GLY A 10 -0.28 -6.27 -12.89
N PRO A 11 1.02 -6.00 -13.10
CA PRO A 11 1.83 -6.69 -14.11
C PRO A 11 1.88 -8.20 -13.93
N ARG A 12 1.86 -8.70 -12.69
CA ARG A 12 1.84 -10.14 -12.43
C ARG A 12 0.54 -10.79 -12.89
N ILE A 13 -0.60 -10.18 -12.58
CA ILE A 13 -1.92 -10.66 -13.03
C ILE A 13 -2.03 -10.54 -14.56
N GLN A 14 -1.56 -9.44 -15.17
CA GLN A 14 -1.61 -9.24 -16.60
C GLN A 14 -0.96 -10.40 -17.38
N ARG A 15 0.14 -10.95 -16.86
CA ARG A 15 0.79 -12.12 -17.49
C ARG A 15 -0.07 -13.40 -17.44
N LEU A 16 -0.94 -13.51 -16.46
CA LEU A 16 -1.82 -14.68 -16.28
C LEU A 16 -3.13 -14.57 -17.06
N VAL A 17 -3.55 -13.35 -17.41
CA VAL A 17 -4.82 -13.09 -18.11
C VAL A 17 -4.59 -12.19 -19.34
N PRO A 18 -3.98 -12.70 -20.40
CA PRO A 18 -3.56 -11.87 -21.55
C PRO A 18 -4.73 -11.25 -22.32
N GLY A 19 -5.95 -11.81 -22.20
CA GLY A 19 -7.15 -11.30 -22.88
C GLY A 19 -7.85 -10.12 -22.18
N VAL A 20 -7.33 -9.66 -21.04
CA VAL A 20 -7.93 -8.59 -20.22
C VAL A 20 -6.89 -7.51 -19.97
N THR A 21 -7.29 -6.25 -20.03
CA THR A 21 -6.41 -5.14 -19.61
C THR A 21 -6.41 -5.02 -18.09
N VAL A 22 -5.26 -5.23 -17.47
CA VAL A 22 -5.09 -5.11 -16.01
C VAL A 22 -4.45 -3.76 -15.70
N LEU A 23 -5.19 -2.91 -15.01
CA LEU A 23 -4.66 -1.69 -14.40
C LEU A 23 -3.96 -2.04 -13.09
N ASP A 24 -3.24 -1.10 -12.51
CA ASP A 24 -2.71 -1.23 -11.15
C ASP A 24 -3.35 -0.21 -10.23
N GLY A 25 -3.32 -0.44 -8.91
CA GLY A 25 -3.93 0.49 -7.97
C GLY A 25 -3.52 0.27 -6.53
N CYS A 26 -3.79 1.27 -5.72
CA CYS A 26 -3.65 1.19 -4.27
C CYS A 26 -4.83 1.88 -3.58
N ILE A 27 -5.40 1.21 -2.59
CA ILE A 27 -6.52 1.70 -1.79
C ILE A 27 -6.03 2.24 -0.44
N TYR A 28 -6.63 3.33 -0.01
CA TYR A 28 -6.43 3.92 1.32
C TYR A 28 -7.75 3.85 2.07
N ILE A 29 -7.86 2.87 2.94
CA ILE A 29 -9.02 2.61 3.77
C ILE A 29 -8.55 1.90 5.04
N VAL A 30 -9.23 2.12 6.14
CA VAL A 30 -9.13 1.27 7.32
C VAL A 30 -10.44 0.50 7.42
N GLY A 31 -10.40 -0.79 7.16
CA GLY A 31 -11.59 -1.64 7.18
C GLY A 31 -11.23 -3.08 7.50
N PHE A 32 -12.21 -3.81 8.02
CA PHE A 32 -12.05 -5.23 8.35
C PHE A 32 -13.40 -5.95 8.25
N VAL A 33 -13.33 -7.25 8.08
CA VAL A 33 -14.51 -8.12 8.13
C VAL A 33 -14.93 -8.28 9.59
N SER A 34 -16.10 -7.76 9.93
CA SER A 34 -16.67 -7.82 11.29
C SER A 34 -17.60 -9.03 11.50
N GLY A 35 -18.09 -9.61 10.42
CA GLY A 35 -18.95 -10.77 10.42
C GLY A 35 -19.09 -11.37 9.03
N ARG A 36 -19.87 -12.44 8.90
CA ARG A 36 -20.10 -13.09 7.60
C ARG A 36 -20.89 -12.13 6.68
N GLY A 37 -20.25 -11.64 5.63
CA GLY A 37 -20.83 -10.68 4.70
C GLY A 37 -20.88 -9.24 5.24
N GLU A 38 -20.25 -8.97 6.38
CA GLU A 38 -20.19 -7.64 7.01
C GLU A 38 -18.79 -7.06 6.98
N ILE A 39 -18.68 -5.82 6.53
CA ILE A 39 -17.42 -5.06 6.52
C ILE A 39 -17.61 -3.80 7.35
N THR A 40 -16.73 -3.58 8.32
CA THR A 40 -16.69 -2.34 9.08
C THR A 40 -15.56 -1.45 8.56
N GLN A 41 -15.92 -0.23 8.18
CA GLN A 41 -14.96 0.82 7.85
C GLN A 41 -14.74 1.72 9.07
N MET A 42 -13.48 2.01 9.39
CA MET A 42 -13.10 2.96 10.41
C MET A 42 -12.60 4.27 9.77
N GLY A 43 -13.04 5.39 10.31
CA GLY A 43 -12.68 6.71 9.79
C GLY A 43 -13.41 7.05 8.49
N LYS A 44 -13.01 8.17 7.87
CA LYS A 44 -13.68 8.73 6.68
C LYS A 44 -12.89 8.56 5.39
N ILE A 45 -11.69 7.96 5.45
CA ILE A 45 -10.83 7.84 4.27
C ILE A 45 -11.27 6.61 3.48
N PHE A 46 -11.73 6.86 2.25
CA PHE A 46 -11.96 5.84 1.24
C PHE A 46 -11.48 6.39 -0.10
N ARG A 47 -10.20 6.17 -0.38
CA ARG A 47 -9.52 6.70 -1.55
C ARG A 47 -8.85 5.58 -2.33
N LEU A 48 -9.01 5.60 -3.64
CA LEU A 48 -8.35 4.70 -4.59
C LEU A 48 -7.51 5.51 -5.55
N VAL A 49 -6.21 5.21 -5.63
CA VAL A 49 -5.32 5.70 -6.69
C VAL A 49 -5.07 4.55 -7.65
N TYR A 50 -5.25 4.77 -8.96
CA TYR A 50 -5.08 3.71 -9.95
C TYR A 50 -4.60 4.29 -11.28
N GLY A 51 -4.12 3.41 -12.16
CA GLY A 51 -3.64 3.81 -13.47
C GLY A 51 -3.15 2.63 -14.31
N ALA A 52 -2.71 2.94 -15.51
CA ALA A 52 -2.05 1.98 -16.38
C ALA A 52 -0.58 1.85 -16.02
N HIS A 53 -0.10 0.62 -15.85
CA HIS A 53 1.33 0.36 -15.78
C HIS A 53 1.98 0.76 -17.13
N ARG A 54 3.28 1.13 -17.12
CA ARG A 54 4.01 1.60 -18.31
C ARG A 54 3.90 0.68 -19.53
N SER A 55 3.71 -0.62 -19.33
CA SER A 55 3.52 -1.62 -20.39
C SER A 55 2.06 -1.84 -20.80
N THR A 56 1.11 -1.18 -20.15
CA THR A 56 -0.33 -1.37 -20.37
C THR A 56 -0.87 -0.24 -21.23
N ILE A 57 -1.44 -0.58 -22.38
CA ILE A 57 -2.08 0.40 -23.27
C ILE A 57 -3.56 0.47 -22.90
N VAL A 58 -4.00 1.66 -22.49
CA VAL A 58 -5.40 1.97 -22.20
C VAL A 58 -5.67 3.44 -22.55
N SER A 59 -6.86 3.72 -23.08
CA SER A 59 -7.21 5.09 -23.43
C SER A 59 -7.48 5.92 -22.18
N ARG A 60 -7.23 7.22 -22.27
CA ARG A 60 -7.56 8.19 -21.21
C ARG A 60 -9.05 8.18 -20.90
N GLU A 61 -9.86 8.08 -21.95
CA GLU A 61 -11.33 8.00 -21.86
C GLU A 61 -11.79 6.80 -21.00
N THR A 62 -11.17 5.62 -21.21
CA THR A 62 -11.45 4.41 -20.38
C THR A 62 -11.11 4.64 -18.92
N LEU A 63 -9.95 5.25 -18.62
CA LEU A 63 -9.58 5.58 -17.25
C LEU A 63 -10.58 6.54 -16.62
N GLU A 64 -11.00 7.58 -17.34
CA GLU A 64 -11.97 8.56 -16.86
C GLU A 64 -13.38 7.95 -16.68
N ALA A 65 -13.78 7.00 -17.50
CA ALA A 65 -15.03 6.26 -17.31
C ALA A 65 -15.00 5.48 -15.98
N VAL A 66 -13.93 4.72 -15.74
CA VAL A 66 -13.72 3.99 -14.48
C VAL A 66 -13.68 4.96 -13.29
N GLN A 67 -13.10 6.14 -13.45
CA GLN A 67 -13.07 7.14 -12.38
C GLN A 67 -14.46 7.62 -12.01
N ARG A 68 -15.31 7.91 -13.02
CA ARG A 68 -16.71 8.32 -12.78
C ARG A 68 -17.49 7.25 -12.03
N ASP A 69 -17.44 5.99 -12.49
CA ASP A 69 -18.14 4.88 -11.85
C ASP A 69 -17.75 4.71 -10.37
N LEU A 70 -16.43 4.83 -10.08
CA LEU A 70 -15.92 4.75 -8.71
C LEU A 70 -16.38 5.95 -7.86
N GLN A 71 -16.38 7.16 -8.43
CA GLN A 71 -16.82 8.37 -7.73
C GLN A 71 -18.32 8.37 -7.47
N GLU A 72 -19.13 7.91 -8.41
CA GLU A 72 -20.56 7.71 -8.23
C GLU A 72 -20.88 6.67 -7.14
N SER A 73 -19.96 5.71 -6.94
CA SER A 73 -20.03 4.75 -5.83
C SER A 73 -19.50 5.29 -4.48
N GLY A 74 -19.18 6.58 -4.39
CA GLY A 74 -18.71 7.22 -3.16
C GLY A 74 -17.23 7.04 -2.87
N ILE A 75 -16.43 6.52 -3.82
CA ILE A 75 -15.00 6.32 -3.66
C ILE A 75 -14.25 7.54 -4.20
N LYS A 76 -13.35 8.13 -3.42
CA LYS A 76 -12.45 9.17 -3.92
C LYS A 76 -11.41 8.53 -4.86
N ALA A 77 -11.75 8.41 -6.15
CA ALA A 77 -10.91 7.80 -7.16
C ALA A 77 -10.01 8.84 -7.85
N GLU A 78 -8.73 8.53 -7.98
CA GLU A 78 -7.71 9.38 -8.61
C GLU A 78 -6.94 8.59 -9.67
N ILE A 79 -6.83 9.12 -10.89
CA ILE A 79 -6.00 8.55 -11.94
C ILE A 79 -4.56 8.99 -11.70
N SER A 80 -3.67 8.03 -11.47
CA SER A 80 -2.25 8.31 -11.27
C SER A 80 -1.55 8.62 -12.60
N PRO A 81 -0.70 9.64 -12.64
CA PRO A 81 0.21 9.84 -13.76
C PRO A 81 1.39 8.85 -13.79
N ASP A 82 1.68 8.21 -12.67
CA ASP A 82 2.71 7.16 -12.54
C ASP A 82 2.31 6.18 -11.42
N ILE A 83 1.44 5.23 -11.77
CA ILE A 83 0.92 4.26 -10.80
C ILE A 83 2.02 3.33 -10.27
N ASN A 84 3.07 3.09 -11.05
CA ASN A 84 4.20 2.28 -10.62
C ASN A 84 4.89 2.91 -9.40
N ARG A 85 5.13 4.23 -9.46
CA ARG A 85 5.66 4.98 -8.33
C ARG A 85 4.69 4.98 -7.15
N ASP A 86 3.41 5.28 -7.39
CA ASP A 86 2.45 5.49 -6.30
C ASP A 86 2.16 4.19 -5.53
N THR A 87 2.13 3.04 -6.22
CA THR A 87 2.02 1.72 -5.59
C THR A 87 3.30 1.34 -4.83
N PHE A 88 4.47 1.68 -5.37
CA PHE A 88 5.75 1.45 -4.70
C PHE A 88 5.88 2.28 -3.42
N VAL A 89 5.54 3.56 -3.48
CA VAL A 89 5.56 4.47 -2.31
C VAL A 89 4.68 3.92 -1.19
N LYS A 90 3.46 3.49 -1.52
CA LYS A 90 2.59 2.86 -0.53
C LYS A 90 3.18 1.56 0.02
N TRP A 91 3.69 0.69 -0.86
CA TRP A 91 4.29 -0.58 -0.47
C TRP A 91 5.49 -0.37 0.47
N SER A 92 6.37 0.59 0.19
CA SER A 92 7.55 0.86 1.01
C SER A 92 7.19 1.23 2.45
N PHE A 93 6.15 2.04 2.62
CA PHE A 93 5.62 2.38 3.95
C PHE A 93 5.00 1.17 4.64
N ILE A 94 4.08 0.46 3.94
CA ILE A 94 3.35 -0.67 4.53
C ILE A 94 4.29 -1.80 4.93
N SER A 95 5.28 -2.15 4.09
CA SER A 95 6.25 -3.21 4.40
C SER A 95 7.13 -2.84 5.59
N ALA A 96 7.71 -1.63 5.62
CA ALA A 96 8.52 -1.18 6.75
C ALA A 96 7.72 -1.16 8.06
N MET A 97 6.49 -0.64 8.03
CA MET A 97 5.59 -0.58 9.19
C MET A 97 5.22 -1.99 9.68
N ALA A 98 4.79 -2.86 8.76
CA ALA A 98 4.32 -4.21 9.10
C ALA A 98 5.45 -5.08 9.65
N VAL A 99 6.64 -5.01 9.05
CA VAL A 99 7.82 -5.77 9.49
C VAL A 99 8.29 -5.29 10.87
N THR A 100 8.44 -3.97 11.04
CA THR A 100 8.87 -3.43 12.34
C THR A 100 7.90 -3.80 13.44
N GLY A 101 6.59 -3.58 13.22
CA GLY A 101 5.56 -3.90 14.19
C GLY A 101 5.50 -5.39 14.53
N ALA A 102 5.58 -6.27 13.52
CA ALA A 102 5.52 -7.72 13.73
C ALA A 102 6.78 -8.27 14.40
N TYR A 103 7.97 -7.79 14.01
CA TYR A 103 9.24 -8.26 14.56
C TYR A 103 9.40 -7.92 16.03
N TYR A 104 9.01 -6.72 16.44
CA TYR A 104 9.08 -6.29 17.84
C TYR A 104 7.81 -6.57 18.65
N ASP A 105 6.74 -7.00 17.99
CA ASP A 105 5.40 -7.20 18.57
C ASP A 105 4.91 -5.95 19.35
N VAL A 106 4.94 -4.80 18.66
CA VAL A 106 4.61 -3.50 19.27
C VAL A 106 3.60 -2.72 18.43
N PRO A 107 2.79 -1.84 19.05
CA PRO A 107 1.97 -0.87 18.33
C PRO A 107 2.84 0.26 17.74
N MET A 108 2.26 1.05 16.83
CA MET A 108 2.98 2.11 16.12
C MET A 108 3.50 3.22 17.03
N GLY A 109 2.88 3.44 18.20
CA GLY A 109 3.38 4.37 19.21
C GLY A 109 4.80 4.06 19.71
N GLU A 110 5.23 2.81 19.70
CA GLU A 110 6.62 2.45 20.02
C GLU A 110 7.58 2.73 18.85
N VAL A 111 7.11 2.61 17.60
CA VAL A 111 7.87 2.98 16.40
C VAL A 111 8.06 4.50 16.31
N GLN A 112 7.13 5.28 16.82
CA GLN A 112 7.19 6.75 16.86
C GLN A 112 8.25 7.28 17.84
N LYS A 113 8.62 6.51 18.87
CA LYS A 113 9.61 6.93 19.86
C LYS A 113 11.04 6.79 19.33
N PRO A 114 11.95 7.73 19.68
CA PRO A 114 13.36 7.56 19.37
C PRO A 114 13.95 6.26 19.97
N GLY A 115 14.81 5.58 19.22
CA GLY A 115 15.51 4.38 19.66
C GLY A 115 15.45 3.23 18.65
N ARG A 116 15.93 2.06 19.06
CA ARG A 116 16.17 0.89 18.20
C ARG A 116 15.00 0.50 17.29
N ILE A 117 13.76 0.58 17.80
CA ILE A 117 12.58 0.20 17.02
C ILE A 117 12.37 1.18 15.85
N ARG A 118 12.47 2.49 16.14
CA ARG A 118 12.40 3.54 15.11
C ARG A 118 13.56 3.44 14.11
N ASP A 119 14.77 3.15 14.61
CA ASP A 119 15.95 2.98 13.74
C ASP A 119 15.79 1.80 12.78
N THR A 120 15.14 0.72 13.21
CA THR A 120 14.79 -0.40 12.32
C THR A 120 13.80 0.02 11.23
N PHE A 121 12.76 0.79 11.58
CA PHE A 121 11.81 1.33 10.59
C PHE A 121 12.51 2.25 9.58
N ILE A 122 13.43 3.09 10.05
CA ILE A 122 14.24 3.97 9.18
C ILE A 122 15.12 3.12 8.25
N GLY A 123 15.81 2.11 8.76
CA GLY A 123 16.66 1.22 7.95
C GLY A 123 15.87 0.52 6.84
N LEU A 124 14.70 -0.05 7.15
CA LEU A 124 13.83 -0.68 6.17
C LEU A 124 13.31 0.32 5.12
N SER A 125 13.03 1.56 5.53
CA SER A 125 12.64 2.63 4.61
C SER A 125 13.78 3.02 3.67
N GLN A 126 15.02 3.05 4.16
CA GLN A 126 16.22 3.30 3.36
C GLN A 126 16.48 2.18 2.35
N GLU A 127 16.35 0.91 2.75
CA GLU A 127 16.46 -0.23 1.85
C GLU A 127 15.40 -0.18 0.75
N SER A 128 14.15 0.14 1.10
CA SER A 128 13.07 0.33 0.12
C SER A 128 13.37 1.48 -0.84
N ALA A 129 13.87 2.61 -0.35
CA ALA A 129 14.26 3.74 -1.20
C ALA A 129 15.36 3.35 -2.19
N ALA A 130 16.40 2.66 -1.72
CA ALA A 130 17.49 2.17 -2.56
C ALA A 130 17.01 1.17 -3.62
N LEU A 131 16.08 0.28 -3.27
CA LEU A 131 15.44 -0.64 -4.22
C LEU A 131 14.66 0.13 -5.29
N GLY A 132 13.84 1.11 -4.89
CA GLY A 132 13.05 1.92 -5.83
C GLY A 132 13.95 2.67 -6.83
N GLN A 133 15.06 3.22 -6.38
CA GLN A 133 16.04 3.87 -7.27
C GLN A 133 16.62 2.87 -8.29
N LYS A 134 16.97 1.65 -7.87
CA LYS A 134 17.45 0.59 -8.78
C LYS A 134 16.38 0.14 -9.78
N LEU A 135 15.10 0.22 -9.42
CA LEU A 135 13.97 -0.04 -10.31
C LEU A 135 13.63 1.13 -11.22
N GLY A 136 14.36 2.24 -11.16
CA GLY A 136 14.13 3.44 -11.97
C GLY A 136 12.87 4.21 -11.56
N ILE A 137 12.48 4.14 -10.30
CA ILE A 137 11.36 4.89 -9.75
C ILE A 137 11.85 6.27 -9.32
N GLU A 138 11.28 7.30 -9.91
CA GLU A 138 11.56 8.70 -9.55
C GLU A 138 10.63 9.14 -8.41
N PHE A 139 11.18 9.35 -7.23
CA PHE A 139 10.43 9.83 -6.08
C PHE A 139 10.25 11.35 -6.13
N LYS A 140 9.11 11.84 -5.66
CA LYS A 140 8.81 13.29 -5.58
C LYS A 140 9.44 13.97 -4.38
N GLU A 141 9.78 13.19 -3.35
CA GLU A 141 10.38 13.62 -2.10
C GLU A 141 11.24 12.49 -1.52
N ASP A 142 11.99 12.79 -0.48
CA ASP A 142 12.74 11.75 0.25
C ASP A 142 11.79 10.71 0.85
N MET A 143 12.02 9.44 0.50
CA MET A 143 11.16 8.33 0.90
C MET A 143 11.19 8.04 2.39
N VAL A 144 12.35 8.25 3.02
CA VAL A 144 12.49 8.03 4.47
C VAL A 144 11.73 9.10 5.24
N GLU A 145 11.90 10.36 4.83
CA GLU A 145 11.14 11.47 5.41
C GLU A 145 9.64 11.32 5.20
N TYR A 146 9.22 10.89 4.00
CA TYR A 146 7.82 10.62 3.72
C TYR A 146 7.27 9.55 4.68
N ASN A 147 7.95 8.41 4.79
CA ASN A 147 7.53 7.31 5.65
C ASN A 147 7.51 7.73 7.13
N LEU A 148 8.47 8.53 7.58
CA LEU A 148 8.48 9.09 8.93
C LEU A 148 7.30 10.05 9.18
N LYS A 149 6.99 10.93 8.23
CA LYS A 149 5.82 11.82 8.32
C LYS A 149 4.51 11.03 8.40
N VAL A 150 4.42 9.87 7.74
CA VAL A 150 3.23 9.02 7.77
C VAL A 150 3.13 8.27 9.09
N ILE A 151 4.20 7.60 9.55
CA ILE A 151 4.17 6.82 10.79
C ILE A 151 3.88 7.70 12.00
N ASP A 152 4.43 8.93 12.05
CA ASP A 152 4.26 9.86 13.16
C ASP A 152 2.83 10.43 13.26
N LYS A 153 2.00 10.27 12.22
CA LYS A 153 0.58 10.67 12.20
C LYS A 153 -0.39 9.55 12.54
N LEU A 154 0.08 8.32 12.63
CA LEU A 154 -0.80 7.20 13.00
C LEU A 154 -1.19 7.29 14.47
N ALA A 155 -2.38 6.78 14.80
CA ALA A 155 -2.78 6.61 16.18
C ALA A 155 -1.79 5.65 16.88
N PRO A 156 -1.26 6.00 18.06
CA PRO A 156 -0.22 5.21 18.72
C PRO A 156 -0.58 3.74 18.98
N GLU A 157 -1.87 3.46 19.19
CA GLU A 157 -2.40 2.12 19.41
C GLU A 157 -2.56 1.29 18.11
N SER A 158 -2.31 1.89 16.96
CA SER A 158 -2.43 1.23 15.67
C SER A 158 -1.46 0.07 15.54
N THR A 159 -1.89 -1.00 14.86
CA THR A 159 -1.06 -2.14 14.46
C THR A 159 -1.27 -2.43 12.97
N ALA A 160 -0.29 -3.04 12.31
CA ALA A 160 -0.45 -3.48 10.94
C ALA A 160 -1.43 -4.66 10.83
N SER A 161 -2.11 -4.81 9.68
CA SER A 161 -2.98 -5.97 9.40
C SER A 161 -2.20 -7.28 9.53
N MET A 162 -0.98 -7.33 9.01
CA MET A 162 -0.08 -8.48 9.11
C MET A 162 0.15 -8.92 10.56
N GLN A 163 0.35 -7.99 11.50
CA GLN A 163 0.48 -8.33 12.94
C GLN A 163 -0.79 -8.99 13.49
N LYS A 164 -1.97 -8.45 13.11
CA LYS A 164 -3.26 -8.99 13.56
C LYS A 164 -3.51 -10.41 13.04
N ASP A 165 -3.12 -10.68 11.79
CA ASP A 165 -3.24 -12.00 11.19
C ASP A 165 -2.28 -12.99 11.85
N MET A 166 -1.02 -12.59 12.05
CA MET A 166 -0.03 -13.41 12.75
C MET A 166 -0.44 -13.74 14.20
N ALA A 167 -0.94 -12.75 14.94
CA ALA A 167 -1.40 -12.93 16.31
C ALA A 167 -2.59 -13.91 16.42
N LYS A 168 -3.39 -14.03 15.35
CA LYS A 168 -4.51 -14.99 15.27
C LYS A 168 -4.12 -16.35 14.67
N GLY A 169 -2.85 -16.52 14.28
CA GLY A 169 -2.38 -17.71 13.56
C GLY A 169 -2.94 -17.83 12.14
N HIS A 170 -3.40 -16.73 11.55
CA HIS A 170 -3.88 -16.69 10.17
C HIS A 170 -2.72 -16.56 9.19
N GLN A 171 -2.95 -16.98 7.95
CA GLN A 171 -2.04 -16.68 6.85
C GLN A 171 -1.94 -15.17 6.67
N SER A 172 -0.72 -14.64 6.66
CA SER A 172 -0.44 -13.22 6.49
C SER A 172 0.15 -12.90 5.11
N GLU A 173 0.23 -11.60 4.79
CA GLU A 173 0.82 -11.10 3.53
C GLU A 173 2.36 -11.14 3.50
N VAL A 174 3.03 -11.75 4.51
CA VAL A 174 4.49 -11.70 4.66
C VAL A 174 5.24 -12.12 3.38
N GLN A 175 4.77 -13.18 2.71
CA GLN A 175 5.38 -13.66 1.45
C GLN A 175 5.29 -12.62 0.33
N GLY A 176 4.17 -11.97 0.17
CA GLY A 176 3.97 -10.97 -0.89
C GLY A 176 4.54 -9.60 -0.56
N LEU A 177 4.74 -9.28 0.72
CA LEU A 177 5.30 -8.00 1.15
C LEU A 177 6.84 -8.00 1.12
N LEU A 178 7.49 -9.15 1.38
CA LEU A 178 8.94 -9.22 1.62
C LEU A 178 9.69 -10.08 0.61
N PHE A 179 9.04 -11.03 -0.05
CA PHE A 179 9.60 -12.00 -0.98
C PHE A 179 8.80 -12.04 -2.30
#